data_33a95daf395cad69eb53c2bea4d3a85a
#
_entry.id   33a95daf395cad69eb53c2bea4d3a85a
#
_cell.length_a   1.000
_cell.length_b   1.000
_cell.length_c   1.000
_cell.angle_alpha   90.00
_cell.angle_beta   90.00
_cell.angle_gamma   90.00
#
_symmetry.space_group_name_H-M   'P 1'
#
loop_
_entity.id
_entity.type
_entity.pdbx_description
1 polymer ?
#
loop_
_entity_poly.entity_id
_entity_poly.type
_entity_poly.pdbx_seq_one_letter_code
_entity_poly.pdbx_strand_id
1 'polypeptide(L)' 'MSLVKFIEDFEEAVEDIEPGSLTAATKYRELKAWDSLAVLTATDVIEMEYGVLLNKKSFESVTTIEELYRFVLQKQ' A
#
# COMPACT_ATOMS: atom_id res chain seq x y z
N MET A 1 10.41 11.27 -2.74
CA MET A 1 9.58 10.06 -2.65
C MET A 1 10.48 8.84 -2.53
N SER A 2 10.22 7.97 -1.58
CA SER A 2 11.08 6.81 -1.34
C SER A 2 10.23 5.60 -0.95
N LEU A 3 10.80 4.41 -1.11
CA LEU A 3 10.15 3.18 -0.70
C LEU A 3 9.90 3.16 0.82
N VAL A 4 10.85 3.66 1.60
CA VAL A 4 10.70 3.72 3.05
C VAL A 4 9.48 4.57 3.43
N LYS A 5 9.33 5.74 2.83
CA LYS A 5 8.18 6.58 3.10
C LYS A 5 6.88 5.92 2.64
N PHE A 6 6.90 5.24 1.51
CA PHE A 6 5.72 4.52 1.02
C PHE A 6 5.29 3.43 2.00
N ILE A 7 6.26 2.68 2.55
CA ILE A 7 5.97 1.66 3.55
C ILE A 7 5.34 2.30 4.79
N GLU A 8 5.89 3.42 5.26
CA GLU A 8 5.35 4.13 6.42
C GLU A 8 3.92 4.61 6.15
N ASP A 9 3.67 5.18 4.98
CA ASP A 9 2.34 5.64 4.61
C ASP A 9 1.35 4.47 4.55
N PHE A 10 1.80 3.32 4.04
CA PHE A 10 0.97 2.12 3.97
C PHE A 10 0.64 1.61 5.37
N GLU A 11 1.63 1.59 6.26
CA GLU A 11 1.41 1.15 7.65
C GLU A 11 0.39 2.04 8.36
N GLU A 12 0.43 3.34 8.12
CA GLU A 12 -0.53 4.27 8.70
C GLU A 12 -1.93 4.09 8.12
N ALA A 13 -2.01 3.76 6.83
CA ALA A 13 -3.28 3.63 6.13
C ALA A 13 -4.08 2.42 6.58
N VAL A 14 -3.41 1.36 6.98
CA VAL A 14 -4.06 0.09 7.34
C VAL A 14 -4.05 -0.07 8.86
N GLU A 15 -5.24 -0.13 9.46
CA GLU A 15 -5.38 -0.33 10.90
C GLU A 15 -4.82 -1.69 11.31
N ASP A 16 -4.40 -1.79 12.57
CA ASP A 16 -3.90 -3.02 13.19
C ASP A 16 -2.55 -3.50 12.65
N ILE A 17 -1.81 -2.63 11.97
CA ILE A 17 -0.43 -2.91 11.57
C ILE A 17 0.50 -2.09 12.46
N GLU A 18 1.45 -2.76 13.09
CA GLU A 18 2.44 -2.08 13.92
C GLU A 18 3.44 -1.32 13.04
N PRO A 19 3.76 -0.07 13.39
CA PRO A 19 4.80 0.66 12.66
C PRO A 19 6.12 -0.11 12.66
N GLY A 20 6.74 -0.19 11.49
CA GLY A 20 8.02 -0.88 11.33
C GLY A 20 7.91 -2.38 11.11
N SER A 21 6.68 -2.94 11.07
CA SER A 21 6.49 -4.38 10.90
C SER A 21 6.55 -4.82 9.44
N LEU A 22 6.38 -3.91 8.49
CA LEU A 22 6.34 -4.24 7.08
C LEU A 22 7.68 -3.99 6.41
N THR A 23 7.96 -4.75 5.37
CA THR A 23 9.15 -4.59 4.55
C THR A 23 8.76 -4.52 3.07
N ALA A 24 9.74 -4.21 2.22
CA ALA A 24 9.52 -4.19 0.78
C ALA A 24 9.01 -5.53 0.24
N ALA A 25 9.45 -6.63 0.85
CA ALA A 25 9.08 -7.99 0.41
C ALA A 25 7.77 -8.50 1.00
N THR A 26 7.12 -7.71 1.86
CA THR A 26 5.88 -8.14 2.51
C THR A 26 4.78 -8.33 1.48
N LYS A 27 4.16 -9.50 1.52
CA LYS A 27 2.98 -9.79 0.69
C LYS A 27 1.75 -9.26 1.41
N TYR A 28 1.40 -8.02 1.11
CA TYR A 28 0.41 -7.28 1.90
C TYR A 28 -0.98 -7.92 1.88
N ARG A 29 -1.36 -8.59 0.79
CA ARG A 29 -2.68 -9.24 0.70
C ARG A 29 -2.82 -10.45 1.62
N GLU A 30 -1.70 -10.97 2.16
CA GLU A 30 -1.72 -12.09 3.09
C GLU A 30 -1.81 -11.64 4.55
N LEU A 31 -1.76 -10.34 4.80
CA LEU A 31 -1.86 -9.80 6.15
C LEU A 31 -3.30 -9.96 6.67
N LYS A 32 -3.42 -10.30 7.96
CA LYS A 32 -4.74 -10.38 8.59
C LYS A 32 -5.48 -9.05 8.55
N ALA A 33 -4.75 -7.95 8.62
CA ALA A 33 -5.32 -6.61 8.60
C ALA A 33 -5.81 -6.19 7.20
N TRP A 34 -5.50 -6.97 6.17
CA TRP A 34 -5.88 -6.63 4.79
C TRP A 34 -7.31 -7.10 4.54
N ASP A 35 -8.23 -6.14 4.50
CA ASP A 35 -9.66 -6.37 4.28
C ASP A 35 -10.22 -5.25 3.42
N SER A 36 -11.54 -5.22 3.26
CA SER A 36 -12.19 -4.20 2.42
C SER A 36 -11.91 -2.78 2.91
N LEU A 37 -11.87 -2.59 4.23
CA LEU A 37 -11.56 -1.28 4.80
C LEU A 37 -10.11 -0.89 4.51
N ALA A 38 -9.19 -1.84 4.61
CA ALA A 38 -7.78 -1.60 4.32
C ALA A 38 -7.59 -1.18 2.87
N VAL A 39 -8.30 -1.83 1.93
CA VAL A 39 -8.26 -1.45 0.52
C VAL A 39 -8.71 0.01 0.36
N LEU A 40 -9.80 0.38 1.00
CA LEU A 40 -10.34 1.74 0.91
C LEU A 40 -9.38 2.78 1.48
N THR A 41 -8.86 2.53 2.68
CA THR A 41 -7.97 3.50 3.32
C THR A 41 -6.62 3.59 2.61
N ALA A 42 -6.09 2.48 2.11
CA ALA A 42 -4.86 2.49 1.33
C ALA A 42 -5.06 3.27 0.02
N THR A 43 -6.20 3.09 -0.65
CA THR A 43 -6.53 3.83 -1.86
C THR A 43 -6.54 5.33 -1.59
N ASP A 44 -7.17 5.74 -0.49
CA ASP A 44 -7.27 7.16 -0.13
C ASP A 44 -5.90 7.76 0.16
N VAL A 45 -5.07 7.06 0.92
CA VAL A 45 -3.74 7.58 1.28
C VAL A 45 -2.85 7.68 0.05
N ILE A 46 -2.88 6.67 -0.83
CA ILE A 46 -2.06 6.70 -2.05
C ILE A 46 -2.50 7.85 -2.96
N GLU A 47 -3.80 8.07 -3.09
CA GLU A 47 -4.29 9.21 -3.87
C GLU A 47 -3.84 10.53 -3.27
N MET A 48 -3.97 10.67 -1.95
CA MET A 48 -3.63 11.91 -1.25
C MET A 48 -2.14 12.21 -1.32
N GLU A 49 -1.29 11.20 -1.12
CA GLU A 49 0.16 11.40 -1.02
C GLU A 49 0.87 11.36 -2.38
N TYR A 50 0.34 10.61 -3.33
CA TYR A 50 1.02 10.38 -4.61
C TYR A 50 0.23 10.83 -5.84
N GLY A 51 -1.02 11.23 -5.65
CA GLY A 51 -1.85 11.69 -6.74
C GLY A 51 -2.29 10.58 -7.70
N VAL A 52 -2.23 9.33 -7.26
CA VAL A 52 -2.58 8.17 -8.08
C VAL A 52 -3.80 7.48 -7.48
N LEU A 53 -4.87 7.36 -8.27
CA LEU A 53 -6.08 6.68 -7.84
C LEU A 53 -6.00 5.20 -8.24
N LEU A 54 -5.96 4.34 -7.23
CA LEU A 54 -5.97 2.90 -7.43
C LEU A 54 -7.37 2.32 -7.18
N ASN A 55 -7.56 1.07 -7.57
CA ASN A 55 -8.78 0.33 -7.28
C ASN A 55 -8.39 -1.07 -6.77
N LYS A 56 -9.39 -1.89 -6.46
CA LYS A 56 -9.13 -3.23 -5.94
C LYS A 56 -8.27 -4.05 -6.90
N LYS A 57 -8.53 -3.96 -8.20
CA LYS A 57 -7.76 -4.70 -9.19
C LYS A 57 -6.29 -4.28 -9.21
N SER A 58 -6.02 -3.00 -8.95
CA SER A 58 -4.64 -2.51 -8.88
C SER A 58 -3.88 -3.24 -7.79
N PHE A 59 -4.49 -3.39 -6.60
CA PHE A 59 -3.85 -4.08 -5.48
C PHE A 59 -3.69 -5.57 -5.76
N GLU A 60 -4.57 -6.15 -6.56
CA GLU A 60 -4.50 -7.58 -6.90
C GLU A 60 -3.51 -7.89 -8.01
N SER A 61 -3.09 -6.88 -8.77
CA SER A 61 -2.19 -7.08 -9.90
C SER A 61 -0.73 -7.25 -9.48
N VAL A 62 -0.39 -6.87 -8.25
CA VAL A 62 0.96 -6.99 -7.70
C VAL A 62 0.88 -7.72 -6.36
N THR A 63 2.02 -8.15 -5.83
CA THR A 63 2.03 -9.02 -4.65
C THR A 63 2.69 -8.37 -3.44
N THR A 64 3.85 -7.73 -3.63
CA THR A 64 4.62 -7.16 -2.52
C THR A 64 4.44 -5.65 -2.46
N ILE A 65 4.82 -5.08 -1.30
CA ILE A 65 4.77 -3.62 -1.13
C ILE A 65 5.70 -2.94 -2.12
N GLU A 66 6.89 -3.50 -2.38
CA GLU A 66 7.79 -2.92 -3.37
C GLU A 66 7.17 -2.90 -4.77
N GLU A 67 6.49 -3.98 -5.15
CA GLU A 67 5.81 -4.03 -6.44
C GLU A 67 4.68 -2.99 -6.51
N LEU A 68 3.95 -2.84 -5.42
CA LEU A 68 2.89 -1.83 -5.35
C LEU A 68 3.48 -0.42 -5.50
N TYR A 69 4.59 -0.16 -4.83
CA TYR A 69 5.28 1.13 -4.93
C TYR A 69 5.68 1.42 -6.38
N ARG A 70 6.29 0.46 -7.05
CA ARG A 70 6.68 0.61 -8.46
C ARG A 70 5.46 0.85 -9.36
N PHE A 71 4.37 0.15 -9.08
CA PHE A 71 3.12 0.33 -9.81
C PHE A 71 2.62 1.77 -9.67
N VAL A 72 2.65 2.31 -8.45
CA VAL A 72 2.23 3.69 -8.20
C VAL A 72 3.14 4.67 -8.94
N LEU A 73 4.46 4.45 -8.92
CA LEU A 73 5.40 5.32 -9.62
C LEU A 73 5.14 5.36 -11.13
N GLN A 74 4.76 4.23 -11.72
CA GLN A 74 4.47 4.17 -13.15
C GLN A 74 3.20 4.93 -13.52
N LYS A 75 2.30 5.14 -12.56
CA LYS A 75 1.04 5.84 -12.78
C LYS A 75 1.13 7.35 -12.56
N GLN A 76 2.22 7.81 -12.01
CA GLN A 76 2.41 9.25 -11.77
C GLN A 76 2.70 10.03 -13.04
#